data_6b1eae2f7dc0b380e2adf827431ce32c
#
_entry.id   6b1eae2f7dc0b380e2adf827431ce32c
#
_cell.length_a   1.000
_cell.length_b   1.000
_cell.length_c   1.000
_cell.angle_alpha   90.00
_cell.angle_beta   90.00
_cell.angle_gamma   90.00
#
_symmetry.space_group_name_H-M   'P 1'
#
loop_
_entity.id
_entity.type
_entity.pdbx_description
1 polymer ?
#
loop_
_entity_poly.entity_id
_entity_poly.type
_entity_poly.pdbx_seq_one_letter_code
_entity_poly.pdbx_strand_id
1 'polypeptide(L)'
;WGIPVFIDQKRKVIQHPVVGFLLSLLEIIGSGYRDSAVMQLIKSGFLGLAEEEQDALENYVQQFKIRGTLWKKPFSRMGDNYTAEDLNRFNELREQVVSVIETARDRIGKYNTAGEKIKGLYGFLADDFMMEDRIEAMAKSQQEAGFLDGAAETAQSWNVICRIFDQIVETVGEERLSGRALRQIVEAGLAEMEIGIVPVNPDSVLVGTMQR
;
A
#
# COMPACT_ATOMS: atom_id res chain seq x y z
N TRP A 1 29.59 27.21 2.21
CA TRP A 1 30.22 26.14 1.47
C TRP A 1 29.07 25.20 1.03
N GLY A 2 28.57 25.35 -0.18
CA GLY A 2 27.42 24.58 -0.68
C GLY A 2 27.90 23.34 -1.46
N ILE A 3 28.67 22.47 -0.82
CA ILE A 3 29.07 21.19 -1.45
C ILE A 3 27.89 20.24 -1.27
N PRO A 4 27.26 19.74 -2.35
CA PRO A 4 26.20 18.73 -2.24
C PRO A 4 26.78 17.45 -1.68
N VAL A 5 26.24 16.98 -0.56
CA VAL A 5 26.63 15.73 0.11
C VAL A 5 25.51 14.70 -0.09
N PHE A 6 25.84 13.57 -0.66
CA PHE A 6 24.96 12.42 -0.71
C PHE A 6 25.37 11.42 0.38
N ILE A 7 24.43 11.09 1.26
CA ILE A 7 24.63 10.07 2.29
C ILE A 7 24.00 8.78 1.76
N ASP A 8 24.83 7.77 1.48
CA ASP A 8 24.35 6.43 1.09
C ASP A 8 23.66 5.77 2.29
N GLN A 9 22.37 6.08 2.45
CA GLN A 9 21.51 5.46 3.45
C GLN A 9 20.56 4.51 2.76
N LYS A 10 20.76 3.22 2.97
CA LYS A 10 19.79 2.22 2.60
C LYS A 10 18.57 2.33 3.51
N ARG A 11 17.39 2.49 2.93
CA ARG A 11 16.13 2.53 3.69
C ARG A 11 15.40 1.20 3.57
N LYS A 12 14.83 0.76 4.68
CA LYS A 12 14.02 -0.45 4.70
C LYS A 12 12.72 -0.24 3.94
N VAL A 13 12.47 -1.07 2.96
CA VAL A 13 11.27 -1.03 2.10
C VAL A 13 9.98 -1.18 2.89
N ILE A 14 10.01 -1.89 4.02
CA ILE A 14 8.85 -2.16 4.87
C ILE A 14 8.12 -0.90 5.35
N GLN A 15 8.81 0.24 5.39
CA GLN A 15 8.23 1.53 5.81
C GLN A 15 7.66 2.33 4.64
N HIS A 16 7.82 1.86 3.40
CA HIS A 16 7.35 2.59 2.22
C HIS A 16 5.82 2.54 2.10
N PRO A 17 5.13 3.64 1.70
CA PRO A 17 3.67 3.70 1.57
C PRO A 17 3.07 2.59 0.68
N VAL A 18 3.74 2.21 -0.42
CA VAL A 18 3.33 1.10 -1.29
C VAL A 18 3.27 -0.22 -0.51
N VAL A 19 4.24 -0.47 0.35
CA VAL A 19 4.27 -1.67 1.20
C VAL A 19 3.17 -1.60 2.26
N GLY A 20 2.95 -0.42 2.84
CA GLY A 20 1.84 -0.17 3.75
C GLY A 20 0.49 -0.49 3.10
N PHE A 21 0.26 -0.03 1.87
CA PHE A 21 -0.93 -0.39 1.07
C PHE A 21 -1.06 -1.90 0.90
N LEU A 22 -0.01 -2.56 0.40
CA LEU A 22 -0.01 -4.00 0.12
C LEU A 22 -0.29 -4.84 1.36
N LEU A 23 0.41 -4.57 2.46
CA LEU A 23 0.24 -5.33 3.71
C LEU A 23 -1.11 -5.10 4.36
N SER A 24 -1.65 -3.88 4.29
CA SER A 24 -2.99 -3.55 4.78
C SER A 24 -4.07 -4.28 3.97
N LEU A 25 -3.93 -4.29 2.66
CA LEU A 25 -4.83 -5.03 1.76
C LEU A 25 -4.82 -6.53 2.08
N LEU A 26 -3.64 -7.14 2.22
CA LEU A 26 -3.50 -8.54 2.58
C LEU A 26 -4.03 -8.86 3.99
N GLU A 27 -3.85 -7.94 4.96
CA GLU A 27 -4.43 -8.07 6.29
C GLU A 27 -5.96 -8.11 6.23
N ILE A 28 -6.57 -7.21 5.46
CA ILE A 28 -8.04 -7.16 5.32
C ILE A 28 -8.57 -8.42 4.63
N ILE A 29 -7.87 -8.91 3.62
CA ILE A 29 -8.25 -10.15 2.90
C ILE A 29 -8.15 -11.36 3.83
N GLY A 30 -7.06 -11.45 4.62
CA GLY A 30 -6.79 -12.60 5.48
C GLY A 30 -7.53 -12.61 6.82
N SER A 31 -7.85 -11.44 7.37
CA SER A 31 -8.36 -11.28 8.74
C SER A 31 -9.66 -10.47 8.85
N GLY A 32 -10.17 -9.98 7.71
CA GLY A 32 -11.38 -9.14 7.63
C GLY A 32 -11.10 -7.65 7.84
N TYR A 33 -12.17 -6.85 7.79
CA TYR A 33 -12.13 -5.39 7.85
C TYR A 33 -11.81 -4.89 9.27
N ARG A 34 -10.54 -5.02 9.69
CA ARG A 34 -10.06 -4.44 10.95
C ARG A 34 -9.85 -2.95 10.78
N ASP A 35 -10.27 -2.14 11.74
CA ASP A 35 -10.22 -0.68 11.68
C ASP A 35 -8.82 -0.18 11.32
N SER A 36 -7.79 -0.66 12.00
CA SER A 36 -6.41 -0.23 11.76
C SER A 36 -5.93 -0.53 10.34
N ALA A 37 -6.26 -1.72 9.82
CA ALA A 37 -5.85 -2.11 8.47
C ALA A 37 -6.59 -1.30 7.39
N VAL A 38 -7.91 -1.06 7.58
CA VAL A 38 -8.69 -0.25 6.63
C VAL A 38 -8.22 1.20 6.64
N MET A 39 -7.96 1.80 7.83
CA MET A 39 -7.44 3.16 7.92
C MET A 39 -6.04 3.28 7.33
N GLN A 40 -5.16 2.29 7.55
CA GLN A 40 -3.84 2.27 6.95
C GLN A 40 -3.91 2.16 5.42
N LEU A 41 -4.84 1.37 4.89
CA LEU A 41 -5.09 1.28 3.45
C LEU A 41 -5.55 2.64 2.88
N ILE A 42 -6.51 3.31 3.55
CA ILE A 42 -7.03 4.63 3.16
C ILE A 42 -5.91 5.66 3.17
N LYS A 43 -5.10 5.72 4.23
CA LYS A 43 -4.02 6.70 4.43
C LYS A 43 -2.73 6.38 3.66
N SER A 44 -2.71 5.32 2.88
CA SER A 44 -1.54 4.95 2.06
C SER A 44 -1.25 5.92 0.90
N GLY A 45 -2.22 6.76 0.53
CA GLY A 45 -2.14 7.68 -0.61
C GLY A 45 -2.49 7.05 -1.97
N PHE A 46 -2.66 5.72 -2.05
CA PHE A 46 -2.91 5.03 -3.32
C PHE A 46 -4.38 4.96 -3.73
N LEU A 47 -5.32 5.26 -2.84
CA LEU A 47 -6.75 5.25 -3.18
C LEU A 47 -7.22 6.54 -3.86
N GLY A 48 -6.38 7.59 -3.88
CA GLY A 48 -6.72 8.87 -4.52
C GLY A 48 -7.74 9.69 -3.74
N LEU A 49 -7.91 9.45 -2.43
CA LEU A 49 -8.73 10.25 -1.54
C LEU A 49 -7.93 11.48 -1.08
N ALA A 50 -8.56 12.65 -1.08
CA ALA A 50 -7.95 13.85 -0.49
C ALA A 50 -7.77 13.68 1.03
N GLU A 51 -6.80 14.38 1.63
CA GLU A 51 -6.48 14.26 3.05
C GLU A 51 -7.70 14.62 3.93
N GLU A 52 -8.43 15.66 3.55
CA GLU A 52 -9.67 16.06 4.24
C GLU A 52 -10.76 14.98 4.18
N GLU A 53 -10.85 14.25 3.06
CA GLU A 53 -11.79 13.13 2.90
C GLU A 53 -11.40 11.93 3.76
N GLN A 54 -10.09 11.63 3.84
CA GLN A 54 -9.57 10.58 4.69
C GLN A 54 -9.89 10.85 6.16
N ASP A 55 -9.63 12.07 6.63
CA ASP A 55 -9.88 12.48 8.00
C ASP A 55 -11.38 12.52 8.33
N ALA A 56 -12.20 13.03 7.42
CA ALA A 56 -13.65 13.05 7.60
C ALA A 56 -14.24 11.63 7.68
N LEU A 57 -13.79 10.74 6.80
CA LEU A 57 -14.20 9.34 6.80
C LEU A 57 -13.73 8.61 8.06
N GLU A 58 -12.50 8.85 8.53
CA GLU A 58 -11.99 8.29 9.78
C GLU A 58 -12.82 8.74 10.98
N ASN A 59 -13.12 10.03 11.09
CA ASN A 59 -13.95 10.58 12.16
C ASN A 59 -15.34 9.94 12.16
N TYR A 60 -15.97 9.81 10.98
CA TYR A 60 -17.26 9.15 10.83
C TYR A 60 -17.20 7.68 11.29
N VAL A 61 -16.22 6.93 10.82
CA VAL A 61 -16.04 5.51 11.15
C VAL A 61 -15.80 5.30 12.64
N GLN A 62 -14.99 6.17 13.28
CA GLN A 62 -14.72 6.12 14.71
C GLN A 62 -15.97 6.48 15.54
N GLN A 63 -16.68 7.55 15.17
CA GLN A 63 -17.88 8.01 15.87
C GLN A 63 -18.96 6.92 15.86
N PHE A 64 -19.21 6.29 14.73
CA PHE A 64 -20.27 5.29 14.56
C PHE A 64 -19.79 3.85 14.76
N LYS A 65 -18.52 3.65 15.12
CA LYS A 65 -17.91 2.33 15.37
C LYS A 65 -18.13 1.36 14.21
N ILE A 66 -17.86 1.84 12.99
CA ILE A 66 -17.97 1.04 11.77
C ILE A 66 -16.83 0.02 11.74
N ARG A 67 -17.16 -1.27 11.86
CA ARG A 67 -16.18 -2.36 11.96
C ARG A 67 -16.63 -3.58 11.18
N GLY A 68 -15.66 -4.36 10.72
CA GLY A 68 -15.91 -5.67 10.11
C GLY A 68 -16.89 -5.58 8.95
N THR A 69 -17.94 -6.39 8.97
CA THR A 69 -18.94 -6.47 7.91
C THR A 69 -19.78 -5.21 7.72
N LEU A 70 -19.73 -4.24 8.65
CA LEU A 70 -20.42 -2.97 8.49
C LEU A 70 -19.86 -2.13 7.32
N TRP A 71 -18.60 -2.32 6.98
CA TRP A 71 -17.99 -1.71 5.79
C TRP A 71 -18.68 -2.14 4.48
N LYS A 72 -19.22 -3.36 4.43
CA LYS A 72 -19.89 -3.90 3.24
C LYS A 72 -21.33 -3.39 3.06
N LYS A 73 -21.84 -2.64 4.03
CA LYS A 73 -23.19 -2.08 4.01
C LYS A 73 -23.13 -0.57 3.83
N PRO A 74 -24.10 0.04 3.15
CA PRO A 74 -24.19 1.49 3.12
C PRO A 74 -24.25 2.08 4.54
N PHE A 75 -23.52 3.16 4.74
CA PHE A 75 -23.61 3.93 5.97
C PHE A 75 -24.97 4.63 6.04
N SER A 76 -25.62 4.58 7.19
CA SER A 76 -26.96 5.11 7.38
C SER A 76 -27.14 5.95 8.65
N ARG A 77 -26.08 6.02 9.48
CA ARG A 77 -26.13 6.76 10.73
C ARG A 77 -25.86 8.24 10.48
N MET A 78 -26.77 9.08 10.89
CA MET A 78 -26.60 10.54 10.91
C MET A 78 -26.52 10.99 12.36
N GLY A 79 -25.43 11.64 12.72
CA GLY A 79 -25.33 12.38 13.98
C GLY A 79 -25.65 13.84 13.75
N ASP A 80 -25.67 14.62 14.81
CA ASP A 80 -25.99 16.08 14.75
C ASP A 80 -24.96 16.87 13.91
N ASN A 81 -23.80 16.28 13.64
CA ASN A 81 -22.68 16.94 12.94
C ASN A 81 -22.59 16.63 11.44
N TYR A 82 -23.47 15.79 10.89
CA TYR A 82 -23.41 15.39 9.49
C TYR A 82 -24.71 15.65 8.76
N THR A 83 -24.59 16.11 7.53
CA THR A 83 -25.70 16.33 6.61
C THR A 83 -25.99 15.06 5.78
N ALA A 84 -27.11 15.07 5.06
CA ALA A 84 -27.38 14.00 4.08
C ALA A 84 -26.35 13.98 2.94
N GLU A 85 -25.80 15.14 2.59
CA GLU A 85 -24.75 15.26 1.57
C GLU A 85 -23.43 14.61 2.06
N ASP A 86 -23.04 14.87 3.31
CA ASP A 86 -21.89 14.23 3.94
C ASP A 86 -22.04 12.71 3.94
N LEU A 87 -23.23 12.21 4.32
CA LEU A 87 -23.50 10.76 4.34
C LEU A 87 -23.42 10.14 2.94
N ASN A 88 -23.91 10.82 1.92
CA ASN A 88 -23.75 10.37 0.54
C ASN A 88 -22.28 10.32 0.14
N ARG A 89 -21.50 11.36 0.47
CA ARG A 89 -20.07 11.40 0.20
C ARG A 89 -19.32 10.28 0.91
N PHE A 90 -19.60 10.02 2.19
CA PHE A 90 -19.01 8.89 2.93
C PHE A 90 -19.35 7.54 2.30
N ASN A 91 -20.55 7.37 1.74
CA ASN A 91 -20.90 6.14 1.04
C ASN A 91 -20.15 5.99 -0.29
N GLU A 92 -19.91 7.07 -1.03
CA GLU A 92 -19.06 7.02 -2.23
C GLU A 92 -17.63 6.61 -1.89
N LEU A 93 -17.03 7.23 -0.87
CA LEU A 93 -15.68 6.89 -0.40
C LEU A 93 -15.61 5.44 0.11
N ARG A 94 -16.62 5.01 0.88
CA ARG A 94 -16.77 3.61 1.32
C ARG A 94 -16.79 2.65 0.14
N GLU A 95 -17.60 2.95 -0.88
CA GLU A 95 -17.74 2.10 -2.07
C GLU A 95 -16.41 1.98 -2.80
N GLN A 96 -15.68 3.07 -2.96
CA GLN A 96 -14.35 3.08 -3.56
C GLN A 96 -13.39 2.16 -2.79
N VAL A 97 -13.32 2.29 -1.46
CA VAL A 97 -12.47 1.47 -0.59
C VAL A 97 -12.86 -0.01 -0.67
N VAL A 98 -14.16 -0.31 -0.53
CA VAL A 98 -14.67 -1.68 -0.51
C VAL A 98 -14.50 -2.35 -1.87
N SER A 99 -14.72 -1.64 -2.97
CA SER A 99 -14.53 -2.16 -4.33
C SER A 99 -13.10 -2.63 -4.55
N VAL A 100 -12.10 -1.84 -4.16
CA VAL A 100 -10.69 -2.23 -4.25
C VAL A 100 -10.41 -3.51 -3.46
N ILE A 101 -10.90 -3.59 -2.21
CA ILE A 101 -10.67 -4.75 -1.34
C ILE A 101 -11.35 -6.01 -1.89
N GLU A 102 -12.61 -5.91 -2.32
CA GLU A 102 -13.35 -7.09 -2.80
C GLU A 102 -12.81 -7.56 -4.17
N THR A 103 -12.40 -6.64 -5.06
CA THR A 103 -11.74 -7.03 -6.32
C THR A 103 -10.45 -7.81 -6.05
N ALA A 104 -9.61 -7.30 -5.14
CA ALA A 104 -8.40 -8.02 -4.74
C ALA A 104 -8.71 -9.38 -4.10
N ARG A 105 -9.73 -9.44 -3.23
CA ARG A 105 -10.18 -10.67 -2.60
C ARG A 105 -10.62 -11.71 -3.61
N ASP A 106 -11.37 -11.30 -4.62
CA ASP A 106 -11.86 -12.19 -5.68
C ASP A 106 -10.74 -12.72 -6.57
N ARG A 107 -9.72 -11.88 -6.84
CA ARG A 107 -8.53 -12.29 -7.60
C ARG A 107 -7.70 -13.32 -6.85
N ILE A 108 -7.48 -13.12 -5.54
CA ILE A 108 -6.62 -13.96 -4.71
C ILE A 108 -7.38 -15.20 -4.19
N GLY A 109 -8.65 -15.05 -3.86
CA GLY A 109 -9.47 -16.06 -3.18
C GLY A 109 -9.78 -17.30 -4.00
N LYS A 110 -9.64 -17.24 -5.32
CA LYS A 110 -9.86 -18.37 -6.25
C LYS A 110 -8.80 -19.46 -6.09
N TYR A 111 -7.67 -19.16 -5.47
CA TYR A 111 -6.47 -19.97 -5.49
C TYR A 111 -6.13 -20.54 -4.12
N ASN A 112 -5.39 -21.66 -4.09
CA ASN A 112 -5.01 -22.34 -2.87
C ASN A 112 -3.51 -22.31 -2.61
N THR A 113 -2.68 -22.37 -3.64
CA THR A 113 -1.22 -22.39 -3.50
C THR A 113 -0.63 -20.96 -3.42
N ALA A 114 0.55 -20.82 -2.86
CA ALA A 114 1.25 -19.56 -2.74
C ALA A 114 1.46 -18.90 -4.10
N GLY A 115 1.98 -19.65 -5.06
CA GLY A 115 2.28 -19.17 -6.40
C GLY A 115 1.05 -18.67 -7.14
N GLU A 116 -0.08 -19.39 -7.06
CA GLU A 116 -1.34 -18.97 -7.68
C GLU A 116 -1.89 -17.70 -7.01
N LYS A 117 -1.82 -17.61 -5.66
CA LYS A 117 -2.25 -16.42 -4.91
C LYS A 117 -1.41 -15.19 -5.24
N ILE A 118 -0.10 -15.35 -5.37
CA ILE A 118 0.81 -14.28 -5.79
C ILE A 118 0.49 -13.84 -7.22
N LYS A 119 0.24 -14.77 -8.15
CA LYS A 119 -0.20 -14.42 -9.51
C LYS A 119 -1.53 -13.66 -9.51
N GLY A 120 -2.48 -14.07 -8.68
CA GLY A 120 -3.74 -13.36 -8.51
C GLY A 120 -3.56 -11.96 -7.92
N LEU A 121 -2.69 -11.82 -6.92
CA LEU A 121 -2.33 -10.54 -6.32
C LEU A 121 -1.61 -9.61 -7.32
N TYR A 122 -0.64 -10.15 -8.06
CA TYR A 122 0.05 -9.39 -9.10
C TYR A 122 -0.93 -8.91 -10.18
N GLY A 123 -1.81 -9.81 -10.69
CA GLY A 123 -2.81 -9.43 -11.67
C GLY A 123 -3.79 -8.36 -11.17
N PHE A 124 -4.17 -8.42 -9.88
CA PHE A 124 -4.94 -7.33 -9.28
C PHE A 124 -4.16 -6.01 -9.28
N LEU A 125 -2.93 -6.03 -8.79
CA LEU A 125 -2.12 -4.81 -8.67
C LEU A 125 -1.77 -4.20 -10.04
N ALA A 126 -1.41 -5.03 -11.01
CA ALA A 126 -1.00 -4.57 -12.34
C ALA A 126 -2.17 -4.17 -13.23
N ASP A 127 -3.20 -5.05 -13.32
CA ASP A 127 -4.25 -4.92 -14.35
C ASP A 127 -5.49 -4.18 -13.83
N ASP A 128 -5.93 -4.45 -12.58
CA ASP A 128 -7.17 -3.89 -12.05
C ASP A 128 -6.93 -2.57 -11.31
N PHE A 129 -5.82 -2.49 -10.57
CA PHE A 129 -5.50 -1.33 -9.72
C PHE A 129 -4.52 -0.35 -10.36
N MET A 130 -3.81 -0.77 -11.43
CA MET A 130 -2.82 0.04 -12.15
C MET A 130 -1.77 0.62 -11.18
N MET A 131 -1.20 -0.26 -10.36
CA MET A 131 -0.29 0.15 -9.27
C MET A 131 0.97 0.85 -9.80
N GLU A 132 1.50 0.41 -10.92
CA GLU A 132 2.69 1.00 -11.53
C GLU A 132 2.44 2.46 -11.91
N ASP A 133 1.33 2.77 -12.58
CA ASP A 133 0.94 4.14 -12.95
C ASP A 133 0.77 5.03 -11.71
N ARG A 134 0.19 4.47 -10.63
CA ARG A 134 0.00 5.19 -9.37
C ARG A 134 1.32 5.47 -8.65
N ILE A 135 2.25 4.54 -8.70
CA ILE A 135 3.61 4.71 -8.18
C ILE A 135 4.35 5.79 -8.99
N GLU A 136 4.24 5.76 -10.31
CA GLU A 136 4.85 6.76 -11.18
C GLU A 136 4.27 8.16 -10.92
N ALA A 137 2.96 8.28 -10.81
CA ALA A 137 2.28 9.54 -10.46
C ALA A 137 2.72 10.07 -9.09
N MET A 138 2.84 9.20 -8.08
CA MET A 138 3.34 9.58 -6.75
C MET A 138 4.80 10.04 -6.81
N ALA A 139 5.67 9.31 -7.50
CA ALA A 139 7.08 9.68 -7.65
C ALA A 139 7.23 11.03 -8.35
N LYS A 140 6.43 11.28 -9.40
CA LYS A 140 6.41 12.57 -10.10
C LYS A 140 5.98 13.71 -9.18
N SER A 141 4.90 13.53 -8.42
CA SER A 141 4.44 14.53 -7.45
C SER A 141 5.50 14.85 -6.38
N GLN A 142 6.19 13.82 -5.87
CA GLN A 142 7.31 14.00 -4.93
C GLN A 142 8.48 14.76 -5.56
N GLN A 143 8.80 14.47 -6.82
CA GLN A 143 9.84 15.17 -7.57
C GLN A 143 9.49 16.65 -7.77
N GLU A 144 8.25 16.96 -8.16
CA GLU A 144 7.74 18.33 -8.32
C GLU A 144 7.76 19.12 -7.00
N ALA A 145 7.52 18.43 -5.88
CA ALA A 145 7.63 18.99 -4.53
C ALA A 145 9.08 19.09 -3.99
N GLY A 146 10.09 18.65 -4.78
CA GLY A 146 11.50 18.71 -4.40
C GLY A 146 12.00 17.55 -3.53
N PHE A 147 11.18 16.52 -3.29
CA PHE A 147 11.56 15.31 -2.53
C PHE A 147 12.21 14.26 -3.44
N LEU A 148 13.38 14.58 -3.99
CA LEU A 148 14.06 13.77 -5.02
C LEU A 148 14.40 12.35 -4.54
N ASP A 149 14.89 12.20 -3.32
CA ASP A 149 15.23 10.89 -2.74
C ASP A 149 13.98 10.03 -2.57
N GLY A 150 12.89 10.61 -2.05
CA GLY A 150 11.60 9.94 -1.91
C GLY A 150 11.02 9.51 -3.25
N ALA A 151 11.12 10.35 -4.27
CA ALA A 151 10.70 10.03 -5.64
C ALA A 151 11.49 8.84 -6.20
N ALA A 152 12.81 8.80 -6.00
CA ALA A 152 13.65 7.70 -6.44
C ALA A 152 13.34 6.38 -5.70
N GLU A 153 13.08 6.43 -4.39
CA GLU A 153 12.61 5.29 -3.60
C GLU A 153 11.27 4.77 -4.12
N THR A 154 10.32 5.69 -4.33
CA THR A 154 8.98 5.35 -4.83
C THR A 154 9.05 4.68 -6.19
N ALA A 155 9.82 5.19 -7.12
CA ALA A 155 9.98 4.61 -8.46
C ALA A 155 10.57 3.18 -8.42
N GLN A 156 11.42 2.86 -7.45
CA GLN A 156 12.02 1.52 -7.32
C GLN A 156 11.12 0.53 -6.57
N SER A 157 10.11 1.00 -5.83
CA SER A 157 9.31 0.16 -4.93
C SER A 157 8.56 -0.97 -5.64
N TRP A 158 8.08 -0.72 -6.87
CA TRP A 158 7.40 -1.74 -7.67
C TRP A 158 8.32 -2.92 -8.02
N ASN A 159 9.54 -2.63 -8.47
CA ASN A 159 10.51 -3.67 -8.80
C ASN A 159 10.89 -4.53 -7.59
N VAL A 160 10.94 -3.93 -6.40
CA VAL A 160 11.22 -4.68 -5.17
C VAL A 160 10.05 -5.60 -4.82
N ILE A 161 8.80 -5.14 -4.95
CA ILE A 161 7.61 -5.96 -4.73
C ILE A 161 7.60 -7.14 -5.71
N CYS A 162 7.81 -6.90 -7.01
CA CYS A 162 7.86 -7.95 -8.02
C CYS A 162 8.94 -8.99 -7.71
N ARG A 163 10.14 -8.56 -7.30
CA ARG A 163 11.23 -9.47 -6.92
C ARG A 163 10.85 -10.37 -5.75
N ILE A 164 10.15 -9.85 -4.74
CA ILE A 164 9.66 -10.65 -3.62
C ILE A 164 8.60 -11.64 -4.07
N PHE A 165 7.71 -11.24 -4.98
CA PHE A 165 6.71 -12.14 -5.54
C PHE A 165 7.37 -13.30 -6.29
N ASP A 166 8.35 -13.01 -7.12
CA ASP A 166 9.13 -14.05 -7.83
C ASP A 166 9.80 -15.00 -6.84
N GLN A 167 10.47 -14.47 -5.81
CA GLN A 167 11.13 -15.26 -4.78
C GLN A 167 10.15 -16.17 -4.02
N ILE A 168 8.94 -15.69 -3.69
CA ILE A 168 7.91 -16.49 -3.02
C ILE A 168 7.44 -17.62 -3.96
N VAL A 169 7.22 -17.32 -5.24
CA VAL A 169 6.79 -18.32 -6.23
C VAL A 169 7.86 -19.40 -6.40
N GLU A 170 9.13 -19.05 -6.47
CA GLU A 170 10.24 -19.98 -6.61
C GLU A 170 10.46 -20.85 -5.36
N THR A 171 10.24 -20.29 -4.17
CA THR A 171 10.60 -20.97 -2.91
C THR A 171 9.46 -21.82 -2.35
N VAL A 172 8.24 -21.29 -2.33
CA VAL A 172 7.07 -21.90 -1.70
C VAL A 172 5.83 -21.92 -2.61
N GLY A 173 6.01 -21.75 -3.90
CA GLY A 173 4.91 -21.59 -4.87
C GLY A 173 3.88 -22.70 -4.86
N GLU A 174 4.26 -23.94 -4.61
CA GLU A 174 3.38 -25.11 -4.56
C GLU A 174 2.70 -25.31 -3.19
N GLU A 175 3.15 -24.59 -2.15
CA GLU A 175 2.61 -24.71 -0.81
C GLU A 175 1.20 -24.11 -0.70
N ARG A 176 0.31 -24.79 0.02
CA ARG A 176 -1.03 -24.27 0.31
C ARG A 176 -0.96 -23.26 1.44
N LEU A 177 -1.39 -22.04 1.18
CA LEU A 177 -1.36 -20.95 2.15
C LEU A 177 -2.76 -20.38 2.41
N SER A 178 -3.02 -20.07 3.69
CA SER A 178 -4.13 -19.18 4.05
C SER A 178 -3.82 -17.72 3.66
N GLY A 179 -4.82 -16.85 3.59
CA GLY A 179 -4.59 -15.42 3.35
C GLY A 179 -3.70 -14.77 4.41
N ARG A 180 -3.82 -15.21 5.68
CA ARG A 180 -2.95 -14.73 6.76
C ARG A 180 -1.50 -15.18 6.59
N ALA A 181 -1.27 -16.43 6.20
CA ALA A 181 0.08 -16.94 5.95
C ALA A 181 0.72 -16.24 4.74
N LEU A 182 -0.05 -15.97 3.69
CA LEU A 182 0.41 -15.19 2.54
C LEU A 182 0.90 -13.80 2.98
N ARG A 183 0.12 -13.07 3.78
CA ARG A 183 0.53 -11.77 4.33
C ARG A 183 1.86 -11.88 5.09
N GLN A 184 1.99 -12.88 5.97
CA GLN A 184 3.19 -13.06 6.78
C GLN A 184 4.45 -13.32 5.94
N ILE A 185 4.33 -14.13 4.90
CA ILE A 185 5.46 -14.43 3.99
C ILE A 185 5.85 -13.19 3.19
N VAL A 186 4.88 -12.45 2.65
CA VAL A 186 5.14 -11.19 1.92
C VAL A 186 5.80 -10.16 2.85
N GLU A 187 5.28 -10.00 4.07
CA GLU A 187 5.85 -9.09 5.07
C GLU A 187 7.29 -9.47 5.44
N ALA A 188 7.56 -10.76 5.69
CA ALA A 188 8.89 -11.24 6.01
C ALA A 188 9.88 -10.99 4.86
N GLY A 189 9.48 -11.27 3.60
CA GLY A 189 10.31 -10.98 2.44
C GLY A 189 10.63 -9.50 2.28
N LEU A 190 9.63 -8.63 2.46
CA LEU A 190 9.81 -7.18 2.34
C LEU A 190 10.61 -6.56 3.51
N ALA A 191 10.57 -7.15 4.70
CA ALA A 191 11.31 -6.67 5.87
C ALA A 191 12.83 -6.76 5.70
N GLU A 192 13.30 -7.72 4.92
CA GLU A 192 14.73 -7.92 4.62
C GLU A 192 15.22 -7.08 3.44
N MET A 193 14.30 -6.43 2.69
CA MET A 193 14.65 -5.64 1.52
C MET A 193 15.00 -4.21 1.88
N GLU A 194 16.04 -3.72 1.19
CA GLU A 194 16.50 -2.34 1.26
C GLU A 194 16.44 -1.69 -0.13
N ILE A 195 16.06 -0.43 -0.18
CA ILE A 195 16.18 0.40 -1.39
C ILE A 195 17.43 1.25 -1.23
N GLY A 196 18.37 1.07 -2.15
CA GLY A 196 19.54 1.96 -2.29
C GLY A 196 19.15 3.15 -3.18
N ILE A 197 19.39 4.36 -2.71
CA ILE A 197 19.20 5.58 -3.50
C ILE A 197 20.46 5.81 -4.32
N VAL A 198 20.33 5.98 -5.64
CA VAL A 198 21.43 6.44 -6.49
C VAL A 198 21.43 7.97 -6.45
N PRO A 199 22.59 8.63 -6.21
CA PRO A 199 22.65 10.09 -6.21
C PRO A 199 22.08 10.68 -7.49
N VAL A 200 21.13 11.60 -7.36
CA VAL A 200 20.56 12.31 -8.52
C VAL A 200 21.56 13.34 -9.09
N ASN A 201 22.51 13.79 -8.26
CA ASN A 201 23.52 14.74 -8.68
C ASN A 201 24.90 14.06 -8.75
N PRO A 202 25.51 13.92 -9.94
CA PRO A 202 26.81 13.27 -10.11
C PRO A 202 27.97 14.02 -9.42
N ASP A 203 27.79 15.30 -9.09
CA ASP A 203 28.79 16.14 -8.42
C ASP A 203 28.68 16.13 -6.88
N SER A 204 27.93 15.19 -6.31
CA SER A 204 27.78 15.05 -4.85
C SER A 204 28.95 14.28 -4.23
N VAL A 205 29.42 14.73 -3.07
CA VAL A 205 30.35 13.95 -2.24
C VAL A 205 29.62 12.77 -1.62
N LEU A 206 30.04 11.57 -1.97
CA LEU A 206 29.46 10.32 -1.48
C LEU A 206 30.00 10.03 -0.08
N VAL A 207 29.13 10.03 0.92
CA VAL A 207 29.44 9.63 2.30
C VAL A 207 28.68 8.34 2.61
N GLY A 208 29.40 7.26 2.76
CA GLY A 208 28.81 5.94 3.06
C GLY A 208 29.61 5.19 4.12
N THR A 209 29.00 4.14 4.71
CA THR A 209 29.69 3.24 5.63
C THR A 209 30.60 2.28 4.87
N MET A 210 31.83 2.07 5.38
CA MET A 210 32.82 1.16 4.77
C MET A 210 32.50 -0.35 4.91
N GLN A 211 31.32 -0.71 5.41
CA GLN A 211 30.91 -2.11 5.50
C GLN A 211 30.15 -2.50 4.22
N ARG A 212 30.83 -3.24 3.42
CA ARG A 212 30.26 -4.04 2.32
C ARG A 212 30.05 -5.48 2.76
#